data_6d6f76ad5f9fd4eba5c46c155705e042
#
_entry.id   6d6f76ad5f9fd4eba5c46c155705e042
#
_cell.length_a   1.000
_cell.length_b   1.000
_cell.length_c   1.000
_cell.angle_alpha   90.00
_cell.angle_beta   90.00
_cell.angle_gamma   90.00
#
_symmetry.space_group_name_H-M   'P 1'
#
loop_
_entity.id
_entity.type
_entity.pdbx_description
1 polymer ?
#
loop_
_entity_poly.entity_id
_entity_poly.type
_entity_poly.pdbx_seq_one_letter_code
_entity_poly.pdbx_strand_id
1 'polypeptide(L)'
;MNRKKKNKYTALYAFGGVFVLLVAALVFLNGQGEASDLYGGKKVSSLNPATQELLNDPNYQQIILPDQLKSKVDNKENFFVYFFASDCPHCRATTPELMPLADDAGITMHQYNLREYQEGWREYNIEFTPTLVYFENGVEKERMVGGLKPEGSSEGYSIDDFKQFLAKYKGSVTK
;
A
#
# COMPACT_ATOMS: atom_id res chain seq x y z
N MET A 1 -8.75 -7.26 -73.21
CA MET A 1 -9.33 -6.91 -71.88
C MET A 1 -9.00 -8.00 -70.87
N ASN A 2 -7.95 -7.82 -70.04
CA ASN A 2 -7.51 -8.82 -69.07
C ASN A 2 -8.24 -8.58 -67.74
N ARG A 3 -9.30 -9.38 -67.46
CA ARG A 3 -9.93 -9.41 -66.14
C ARG A 3 -8.99 -10.11 -65.17
N LYS A 4 -8.31 -9.34 -64.29
CA LYS A 4 -7.58 -9.87 -63.11
C LYS A 4 -8.58 -10.66 -62.25
N LYS A 5 -8.42 -12.00 -62.18
CA LYS A 5 -9.12 -12.84 -61.19
C LYS A 5 -8.76 -12.30 -59.81
N LYS A 6 -9.68 -11.61 -59.13
CA LYS A 6 -9.53 -11.26 -57.71
C LYS A 6 -9.40 -12.53 -56.91
N ASN A 7 -8.24 -12.71 -56.28
CA ASN A 7 -7.95 -13.91 -55.50
C ASN A 7 -8.92 -13.98 -54.32
N LYS A 8 -9.80 -15.01 -54.32
CA LYS A 8 -10.90 -15.15 -53.36
C LYS A 8 -10.47 -15.18 -51.91
N TYR A 9 -9.18 -15.45 -51.68
CA TYR A 9 -8.57 -15.56 -50.34
C TYR A 9 -7.86 -14.28 -49.87
N THR A 10 -7.66 -13.28 -50.72
CA THR A 10 -6.98 -12.02 -50.34
C THR A 10 -7.74 -11.28 -49.27
N ALA A 11 -9.07 -11.24 -49.33
CA ALA A 11 -9.91 -10.67 -48.30
C ALA A 11 -9.80 -11.46 -46.98
N LEU A 12 -9.80 -12.79 -47.06
CA LEU A 12 -9.71 -13.66 -45.87
C LEU A 12 -8.37 -13.47 -45.13
N TYR A 13 -7.25 -13.39 -45.86
CA TYR A 13 -5.93 -13.12 -45.29
C TYR A 13 -5.83 -11.71 -44.74
N ALA A 14 -6.43 -10.73 -45.37
CA ALA A 14 -6.46 -9.36 -44.85
C ALA A 14 -7.25 -9.27 -43.53
N PHE A 15 -8.44 -9.88 -43.47
CA PHE A 15 -9.24 -9.92 -42.24
C PHE A 15 -8.54 -10.73 -41.12
N GLY A 16 -7.93 -11.88 -41.44
CA GLY A 16 -7.16 -12.68 -40.51
C GLY A 16 -5.96 -11.92 -39.94
N GLY A 17 -5.21 -11.21 -40.80
CA GLY A 17 -4.09 -10.39 -40.37
C GLY A 17 -4.49 -9.23 -39.44
N VAL A 18 -5.57 -8.53 -39.77
CA VAL A 18 -6.12 -7.46 -38.91
C VAL A 18 -6.60 -8.02 -37.59
N PHE A 19 -7.27 -9.16 -37.57
CA PHE A 19 -7.74 -9.81 -36.34
C PHE A 19 -6.58 -10.20 -35.43
N VAL A 20 -5.51 -10.80 -35.98
CA VAL A 20 -4.30 -11.15 -35.20
C VAL A 20 -3.62 -9.92 -34.64
N LEU A 21 -3.53 -8.83 -35.41
CA LEU A 21 -2.96 -7.57 -34.92
C LEU A 21 -3.82 -6.94 -33.81
N LEU A 22 -5.15 -7.01 -33.90
CA LEU A 22 -6.04 -6.53 -32.84
C LEU A 22 -5.91 -7.37 -31.57
N VAL A 23 -5.85 -8.68 -31.68
CA VAL A 23 -5.62 -9.58 -30.54
C VAL A 23 -4.25 -9.32 -29.92
N ALA A 24 -3.20 -9.17 -30.72
CA ALA A 24 -1.86 -8.84 -30.26
C ALA A 24 -1.83 -7.48 -29.56
N ALA A 25 -2.51 -6.46 -30.10
CA ALA A 25 -2.64 -5.14 -29.48
C ALA A 25 -3.41 -5.22 -28.15
N LEU A 26 -4.51 -5.97 -28.08
CA LEU A 26 -5.27 -6.18 -26.85
C LEU A 26 -4.44 -6.90 -25.76
N VAL A 27 -3.68 -7.92 -26.15
CA VAL A 27 -2.77 -8.64 -25.24
C VAL A 27 -1.64 -7.73 -24.79
N PHE A 28 -1.08 -6.90 -25.67
CA PHE A 28 -0.04 -5.94 -25.34
C PHE A 28 -0.56 -4.84 -24.40
N LEU A 29 -1.73 -4.28 -24.68
CA LEU A 29 -2.36 -3.25 -23.81
C LEU A 29 -2.78 -3.82 -22.45
N ASN A 30 -3.32 -5.05 -22.41
CA ASN A 30 -3.64 -5.74 -21.16
C ASN A 30 -2.38 -6.20 -20.40
N GLY A 31 -1.27 -6.42 -21.10
CA GLY A 31 0.01 -6.80 -20.49
C GLY A 31 0.76 -5.61 -19.83
N GLN A 32 0.39 -4.38 -20.17
CA GLN A 32 0.83 -3.16 -19.47
C GLN A 32 -0.16 -2.88 -18.32
N GLY A 33 -0.23 -3.81 -17.35
CA GLY A 33 -1.06 -3.59 -16.16
C GLY A 33 -0.70 -2.25 -15.52
N GLU A 34 -1.72 -1.51 -15.11
CA GLU A 34 -1.61 -0.24 -14.41
C GLU A 34 -0.62 -0.36 -13.25
N ALA A 35 0.40 0.51 -13.23
CA ALA A 35 1.38 0.54 -12.15
C ALA A 35 0.82 1.35 -10.99
N SER A 36 1.07 0.90 -9.77
CA SER A 36 0.68 1.65 -8.58
C SER A 36 1.83 2.53 -8.11
N ASP A 37 1.67 3.84 -8.19
CA ASP A 37 2.64 4.81 -7.67
C ASP A 37 2.81 4.66 -6.16
N LEU A 38 1.73 4.32 -5.43
CA LEU A 38 1.77 4.06 -3.98
C LEU A 38 2.73 2.92 -3.61
N TYR A 39 2.88 1.93 -4.47
CA TYR A 39 3.71 0.75 -4.24
C TYR A 39 4.98 0.74 -5.11
N GLY A 40 5.53 1.93 -5.41
CA GLY A 40 6.81 2.07 -6.10
C GLY A 40 6.81 1.56 -7.54
N GLY A 41 5.69 1.71 -8.25
CA GLY A 41 5.55 1.29 -9.63
C GLY A 41 5.32 -0.22 -9.81
N LYS A 42 5.04 -0.97 -8.74
CA LYS A 42 4.59 -2.37 -8.86
C LYS A 42 3.31 -2.43 -9.70
N LYS A 43 3.20 -3.42 -10.58
CA LYS A 43 1.96 -3.66 -11.32
C LYS A 43 0.82 -3.97 -10.34
N VAL A 44 -0.33 -3.33 -10.51
CA VAL A 44 -1.51 -3.57 -9.66
C VAL A 44 -1.86 -5.06 -9.60
N SER A 45 -1.79 -5.76 -10.74
CA SER A 45 -2.04 -7.20 -10.82
C SER A 45 -1.04 -8.08 -10.06
N SER A 46 0.12 -7.55 -9.67
CA SER A 46 1.13 -8.26 -8.86
C SER A 46 0.98 -8.05 -7.37
N LEU A 47 0.17 -7.07 -6.96
CA LEU A 47 -0.14 -6.83 -5.55
C LEU A 47 -1.10 -7.90 -5.02
N ASN A 48 -1.07 -8.14 -3.72
CA ASN A 48 -2.05 -9.01 -3.07
C ASN A 48 -3.47 -8.51 -3.35
N PRO A 49 -4.45 -9.39 -3.62
CA PRO A 49 -5.84 -8.98 -3.87
C PRO A 49 -6.41 -8.04 -2.80
N ALA A 50 -6.11 -8.31 -1.52
CA ALA A 50 -6.52 -7.44 -0.42
C ALA A 50 -5.87 -6.03 -0.47
N THR A 51 -4.66 -5.91 -1.03
CA THR A 51 -3.99 -4.62 -1.25
C THR A 51 -4.63 -3.88 -2.42
N GLN A 52 -4.99 -4.60 -3.49
CA GLN A 52 -5.65 -3.99 -4.65
C GLN A 52 -6.98 -3.31 -4.27
N GLU A 53 -7.76 -3.92 -3.34
CA GLU A 53 -9.00 -3.36 -2.82
C GLU A 53 -8.80 -2.01 -2.09
N LEU A 54 -7.61 -1.76 -1.53
CA LEU A 54 -7.30 -0.60 -0.73
C LEU A 54 -6.66 0.56 -1.51
N LEU A 55 -6.31 0.36 -2.78
CA LEU A 55 -5.58 1.36 -3.58
C LEU A 55 -6.29 2.72 -3.69
N ASN A 56 -7.62 2.72 -3.69
CA ASN A 56 -8.43 3.93 -3.78
C ASN A 56 -9.06 4.35 -2.44
N ASP A 57 -8.75 3.65 -1.35
CA ASP A 57 -9.24 4.03 -0.03
C ASP A 57 -8.40 5.20 0.52
N PRO A 58 -9.01 6.34 0.88
CA PRO A 58 -8.30 7.52 1.38
C PRO A 58 -7.49 7.23 2.65
N ASN A 59 -7.88 6.24 3.44
CA ASN A 59 -7.16 5.86 4.65
C ASN A 59 -5.86 5.08 4.40
N TYR A 60 -5.55 4.70 3.14
CA TYR A 60 -4.37 3.91 2.79
C TYR A 60 -3.46 4.62 1.78
N GLN A 61 -3.42 5.96 1.81
CA GLN A 61 -2.65 6.76 0.84
C GLN A 61 -1.26 7.18 1.35
N GLN A 62 -0.91 6.89 2.59
CA GLN A 62 0.37 7.27 3.22
C GLN A 62 1.40 6.11 3.20
N ILE A 63 1.39 5.32 2.12
CA ILE A 63 2.29 4.16 2.00
C ILE A 63 3.74 4.63 1.98
N ILE A 64 4.57 3.99 2.82
CA ILE A 64 6.03 4.15 2.80
C ILE A 64 6.70 2.88 2.25
N LEU A 65 7.61 3.07 1.30
CA LEU A 65 8.37 1.98 0.71
C LEU A 65 9.55 1.57 1.60
N PRO A 66 10.09 0.34 1.50
CA PRO A 66 11.22 -0.12 2.30
C PRO A 66 12.42 0.83 2.27
N ASP A 67 12.85 1.25 1.08
CA ASP A 67 13.99 2.16 0.91
C ASP A 67 13.72 3.54 1.51
N GLN A 68 12.49 4.04 1.42
CA GLN A 68 12.09 5.31 2.02
C GLN A 68 12.11 5.24 3.55
N LEU A 69 11.58 4.15 4.13
CA LEU A 69 11.61 3.95 5.58
C LEU A 69 13.05 3.80 6.07
N LYS A 70 13.86 3.01 5.36
CA LYS A 70 15.28 2.89 5.67
C LYS A 70 16.00 4.24 5.61
N SER A 71 15.71 5.06 4.59
CA SER A 71 16.28 6.41 4.47
C SER A 71 15.94 7.29 5.67
N LYS A 72 14.70 7.27 6.16
CA LYS A 72 14.30 8.03 7.36
C LYS A 72 15.05 7.58 8.61
N VAL A 73 15.25 6.27 8.77
CA VAL A 73 16.06 5.70 9.86
C VAL A 73 17.52 6.16 9.76
N ASP A 74 18.13 6.03 8.59
CA ASP A 74 19.54 6.40 8.35
C ASP A 74 19.78 7.91 8.53
N ASN A 75 18.80 8.74 8.14
CA ASN A 75 18.81 10.20 8.32
C ASN A 75 18.51 10.64 9.75
N LYS A 76 18.24 9.70 10.66
CA LYS A 76 17.92 9.96 12.06
C LYS A 76 16.71 10.90 12.25
N GLU A 77 15.69 10.70 11.42
CA GLU A 77 14.45 11.46 11.50
C GLU A 77 13.57 11.00 12.69
N ASN A 78 12.63 11.87 13.06
CA ASN A 78 11.59 11.59 14.05
C ASN A 78 10.26 11.42 13.31
N PHE A 79 9.65 10.25 13.39
CA PHE A 79 8.44 9.94 12.59
C PHE A 79 7.65 8.78 13.18
N PHE A 80 6.40 8.65 12.73
CA PHE A 80 5.54 7.51 13.04
C PHE A 80 5.46 6.55 11.87
N VAL A 81 5.43 5.25 12.16
CA VAL A 81 5.13 4.19 11.18
C VAL A 81 4.05 3.28 11.73
N TYR A 82 3.03 3.06 10.92
CA TYR A 82 1.97 2.10 11.14
C TYR A 82 2.23 0.86 10.28
N PHE A 83 2.68 -0.20 10.91
CA PHE A 83 2.89 -1.50 10.27
C PHE A 83 1.57 -2.26 10.20
N PHE A 84 1.13 -2.55 9.00
CA PHE A 84 -0.14 -3.24 8.77
C PHE A 84 0.00 -4.34 7.72
N ALA A 85 -0.99 -5.24 7.65
CA ALA A 85 -1.17 -6.15 6.54
C ALA A 85 -2.56 -5.89 5.93
N SER A 86 -2.63 -5.81 4.61
CA SER A 86 -3.87 -5.45 3.89
C SER A 86 -5.02 -6.44 4.10
N ASP A 87 -4.71 -7.70 4.41
CA ASP A 87 -5.66 -8.77 4.69
C ASP A 87 -5.92 -9.00 6.20
N CYS A 88 -5.33 -8.17 7.07
CA CYS A 88 -5.53 -8.29 8.52
C CYS A 88 -6.84 -7.62 8.98
N PRO A 89 -7.79 -8.34 9.60
CA PRO A 89 -9.06 -7.76 10.05
C PRO A 89 -8.89 -6.65 11.10
N HIS A 90 -7.94 -6.80 12.03
CA HIS A 90 -7.65 -5.78 13.05
C HIS A 90 -7.09 -4.50 12.42
N CYS A 91 -6.28 -4.61 11.36
CA CYS A 91 -5.79 -3.47 10.61
C CYS A 91 -6.95 -2.74 9.91
N ARG A 92 -7.84 -3.49 9.25
CA ARG A 92 -9.01 -2.92 8.56
C ARG A 92 -9.98 -2.21 9.52
N ALA A 93 -10.07 -2.66 10.77
CA ALA A 93 -10.87 -1.99 11.79
C ALA A 93 -10.16 -0.75 12.37
N THR A 94 -8.84 -0.78 12.48
CA THR A 94 -8.06 0.29 13.14
C THR A 94 -7.74 1.45 12.19
N THR A 95 -7.37 1.16 10.94
CA THR A 95 -6.88 2.18 10.00
C THR A 95 -7.86 3.33 9.76
N PRO A 96 -9.19 3.09 9.53
CA PRO A 96 -10.15 4.16 9.29
C PRO A 96 -10.33 5.13 10.49
N GLU A 97 -10.01 4.69 11.69
CA GLU A 97 -10.06 5.50 12.89
C GLU A 97 -8.72 6.20 13.17
N LEU A 98 -7.60 5.50 12.98
CA LEU A 98 -6.27 6.03 13.27
C LEU A 98 -5.82 7.10 12.28
N MET A 99 -6.09 6.92 10.98
CA MET A 99 -5.61 7.87 9.97
C MET A 99 -6.20 9.27 10.12
N PRO A 100 -7.54 9.44 10.31
CA PRO A 100 -8.10 10.75 10.60
C PRO A 100 -7.56 11.39 11.88
N LEU A 101 -7.29 10.59 12.93
CA LEU A 101 -6.69 11.11 14.17
C LEU A 101 -5.27 11.65 13.94
N ALA A 102 -4.47 11.00 13.11
CA ALA A 102 -3.15 11.47 12.75
C ALA A 102 -3.22 12.76 11.92
N ASP A 103 -4.14 12.82 10.95
CA ASP A 103 -4.37 14.01 10.12
C ASP A 103 -4.82 15.21 10.96
N ASP A 104 -5.79 15.02 11.85
CA ASP A 104 -6.26 16.04 12.80
C ASP A 104 -5.13 16.53 13.74
N ALA A 105 -4.23 15.63 14.09
CA ALA A 105 -3.04 15.97 14.85
C ALA A 105 -1.96 16.66 14.00
N GLY A 106 -2.08 16.73 12.67
CA GLY A 106 -1.06 17.23 11.75
C GLY A 106 0.17 16.32 11.68
N ILE A 107 -0.01 15.02 11.86
CA ILE A 107 1.04 13.98 11.83
C ILE A 107 0.93 13.22 10.53
N THR A 108 2.02 13.16 9.75
CA THR A 108 2.14 12.23 8.64
C THR A 108 2.33 10.82 9.21
N MET A 109 1.31 9.97 9.05
CA MET A 109 1.34 8.58 9.48
C MET A 109 1.84 7.69 8.35
N HIS A 110 3.13 7.37 8.32
CA HIS A 110 3.67 6.45 7.31
C HIS A 110 3.12 5.05 7.50
N GLN A 111 2.64 4.43 6.41
CA GLN A 111 2.00 3.11 6.44
C GLN A 111 2.88 2.09 5.73
N TYR A 112 3.42 1.12 6.48
CA TYR A 112 4.23 0.04 5.91
C TYR A 112 3.40 -1.22 5.76
N ASN A 113 3.15 -1.64 4.51
CA ASN A 113 2.35 -2.83 4.23
C ASN A 113 3.19 -4.10 4.24
N LEU A 114 3.12 -4.83 5.33
CA LEU A 114 3.85 -6.09 5.53
C LEU A 114 3.36 -7.23 4.63
N ARG A 115 2.20 -7.07 3.98
CA ARG A 115 1.72 -8.05 2.99
C ARG A 115 2.48 -7.93 1.68
N GLU A 116 2.90 -6.71 1.33
CA GLU A 116 3.66 -6.42 0.11
C GLU A 116 5.18 -6.43 0.33
N TYR A 117 5.63 -6.13 1.54
CA TYR A 117 7.03 -5.98 1.93
C TYR A 117 7.31 -6.82 3.18
N GLN A 118 7.42 -8.15 2.98
CA GLN A 118 7.50 -9.12 4.06
C GLN A 118 8.81 -9.06 4.86
N GLU A 119 9.87 -8.51 4.29
CA GLU A 119 11.13 -8.25 4.99
C GLU A 119 10.95 -7.40 6.25
N GLY A 120 9.97 -6.50 6.25
CA GLY A 120 9.65 -5.62 7.38
C GLY A 120 9.30 -6.34 8.68
N TRP A 121 8.75 -7.57 8.61
CA TRP A 121 8.48 -8.37 9.80
C TRP A 121 9.75 -8.58 10.62
N ARG A 122 10.84 -8.96 9.96
CA ARG A 122 12.11 -9.22 10.59
C ARG A 122 12.91 -7.94 10.87
N GLU A 123 12.95 -7.02 9.90
CA GLU A 123 13.79 -5.83 9.98
C GLU A 123 13.36 -4.89 11.10
N TYR A 124 12.04 -4.80 11.36
CA TYR A 124 11.47 -3.95 12.40
C TYR A 124 10.94 -4.73 13.60
N ASN A 125 11.27 -6.03 13.69
CA ASN A 125 10.85 -6.91 14.77
C ASN A 125 9.34 -6.83 15.05
N ILE A 126 8.53 -6.90 13.97
CA ILE A 126 7.07 -6.88 14.08
C ILE A 126 6.58 -8.32 14.29
N GLU A 127 5.85 -8.55 15.37
CA GLU A 127 5.28 -9.87 15.69
C GLU A 127 3.79 -9.93 15.34
N PHE A 128 3.09 -8.81 15.47
CA PHE A 128 1.64 -8.72 15.23
C PHE A 128 1.30 -7.47 14.43
N THR A 129 0.18 -7.52 13.71
CA THR A 129 -0.40 -6.36 13.04
C THR A 129 -1.82 -6.07 13.53
N PRO A 130 -2.17 -4.79 13.65
CA PRO A 130 -1.32 -3.63 13.41
C PRO A 130 -0.32 -3.38 14.55
N THR A 131 0.79 -2.71 14.22
CA THR A 131 1.72 -2.14 15.22
C THR A 131 2.03 -0.70 14.82
N LEU A 132 1.80 0.23 15.74
CA LEU A 132 2.16 1.63 15.58
C LEU A 132 3.47 1.90 16.32
N VAL A 133 4.47 2.45 15.62
CA VAL A 133 5.82 2.72 16.16
C VAL A 133 6.17 4.18 16.00
N TYR A 134 6.72 4.78 17.05
CA TYR A 134 7.38 6.08 16.99
C TYR A 134 8.91 5.90 16.98
N PHE A 135 9.56 6.52 16.00
CA PHE A 135 11.00 6.60 15.87
C PHE A 135 11.49 7.98 16.29
N GLU A 136 12.54 8.00 17.12
CA GLU A 136 13.24 9.21 17.55
C GLU A 136 14.71 9.10 17.13
N ASN A 137 15.20 10.06 16.36
CA ASN A 137 16.56 10.02 15.78
C ASN A 137 16.84 8.71 15.00
N GLY A 138 15.86 8.20 14.27
CA GLY A 138 15.98 6.95 13.51
C GLY A 138 15.97 5.67 14.36
N VAL A 139 15.78 5.77 15.67
CA VAL A 139 15.72 4.63 16.59
C VAL A 139 14.31 4.48 17.12
N GLU A 140 13.81 3.25 17.18
CA GLU A 140 12.52 3.00 17.81
C GLU A 140 12.54 3.46 19.27
N LYS A 141 11.58 4.29 19.64
CA LYS A 141 11.40 4.83 20.98
C LYS A 141 10.31 4.12 21.76
N GLU A 142 9.17 3.90 21.10
CA GLU A 142 7.98 3.31 21.71
C GLU A 142 7.07 2.72 20.64
N ARG A 143 6.37 1.65 20.99
CA ARG A 143 5.37 1.03 20.11
C ARG A 143 4.07 0.68 20.82
N MET A 144 2.99 0.66 20.06
CA MET A 144 1.70 0.09 20.43
C MET A 144 1.48 -1.14 19.57
N VAL A 145 1.43 -2.33 20.19
CA VAL A 145 1.21 -3.60 19.49
C VAL A 145 -0.26 -3.98 19.58
N GLY A 146 -0.94 -4.06 18.46
CA GLY A 146 -2.37 -4.34 18.37
C GLY A 146 -3.16 -3.14 17.87
N GLY A 147 -4.42 -3.39 17.57
CA GLY A 147 -5.35 -2.40 17.01
C GLY A 147 -6.36 -1.89 18.02
N LEU A 148 -7.42 -1.31 17.47
CA LEU A 148 -8.58 -0.90 18.24
C LEU A 148 -9.17 -2.08 18.99
N LYS A 149 -9.52 -1.79 20.22
CA LYS A 149 -10.19 -2.72 21.11
C LYS A 149 -11.60 -3.00 20.59
N PRO A 150 -11.93 -4.27 20.26
CA PRO A 150 -13.28 -4.63 19.92
C PRO A 150 -14.24 -4.38 21.08
N GLU A 151 -15.50 -4.10 20.77
CA GLU A 151 -16.54 -3.94 21.79
C GLU A 151 -16.62 -5.18 22.70
N GLY A 152 -16.58 -4.94 24.02
CA GLY A 152 -16.60 -6.01 25.03
C GLY A 152 -15.26 -6.73 25.24
N SER A 153 -14.18 -6.40 24.50
CA SER A 153 -12.85 -6.97 24.69
C SER A 153 -12.03 -6.21 25.73
N SER A 154 -11.13 -6.91 26.42
CA SER A 154 -10.07 -6.30 27.22
C SER A 154 -8.77 -6.08 26.43
N GLU A 155 -8.65 -6.67 25.24
CA GLU A 155 -7.45 -6.60 24.40
C GLU A 155 -7.55 -5.50 23.35
N GLY A 156 -6.45 -4.79 23.11
CA GLY A 156 -6.38 -3.67 22.17
C GLY A 156 -6.42 -2.32 22.87
N TYR A 157 -6.51 -1.27 22.05
CA TYR A 157 -6.40 0.12 22.48
C TYR A 157 -7.71 0.89 22.24
N SER A 158 -8.01 1.84 23.09
CA SER A 158 -9.08 2.80 22.84
C SER A 158 -8.62 3.90 21.88
N ILE A 159 -9.56 4.65 21.34
CA ILE A 159 -9.28 5.87 20.56
C ILE A 159 -8.43 6.87 21.38
N ASP A 160 -8.72 6.98 22.67
CA ASP A 160 -8.00 7.91 23.55
C ASP A 160 -6.56 7.46 23.81
N ASP A 161 -6.27 6.16 23.84
CA ASP A 161 -4.90 5.67 23.92
C ASP A 161 -4.09 6.07 22.67
N PHE A 162 -4.67 5.94 21.48
CA PHE A 162 -4.04 6.42 20.24
C PHE A 162 -3.84 7.94 20.26
N LYS A 163 -4.83 8.73 20.68
CA LYS A 163 -4.70 10.18 20.81
C LYS A 163 -3.57 10.57 21.77
N GLN A 164 -3.47 9.91 22.92
CA GLN A 164 -2.41 10.17 23.89
C GLN A 164 -1.03 9.83 23.33
N PHE A 165 -0.91 8.69 22.64
CA PHE A 165 0.35 8.29 22.02
C PHE A 165 0.79 9.28 20.93
N LEU A 166 -0.11 9.70 20.06
CA LEU A 166 0.17 10.71 19.03
C LEU A 166 0.55 12.06 19.67
N ALA A 167 -0.21 12.52 20.66
CA ALA A 167 0.02 13.79 21.34
C ALA A 167 1.37 13.83 22.05
N LYS A 168 1.81 12.71 22.63
CA LYS A 168 3.09 12.58 23.34
C LYS A 168 4.29 12.94 22.46
N TYR A 169 4.24 12.62 21.18
CA TYR A 169 5.37 12.77 20.26
C TYR A 169 5.16 13.78 19.13
N LYS A 170 3.95 14.33 18.98
CA LYS A 170 3.60 15.28 17.92
C LYS A 170 4.61 16.43 17.77
N GLY A 171 5.08 16.99 18.86
CA GLY A 171 6.01 18.13 18.87
C GLY A 171 7.43 17.79 18.42
N SER A 172 7.77 16.50 18.35
CA SER A 172 9.11 16.00 18.02
C SER A 172 9.23 15.47 16.60
N VAL A 173 8.11 15.36 15.84
CA VAL A 173 8.13 14.83 14.46
C VAL A 173 8.90 15.78 13.54
N THR A 174 9.81 15.23 12.74
CA THR A 174 10.56 15.96 11.70
C THR A 174 9.59 16.42 10.60
N LYS A 175 9.68 17.70 10.23
CA LYS A 175 8.83 18.31 9.19
C LYS A 175 9.44 18.12 7.80
#